data_cf4f867d0786a4d08215a80cca212444
#
_entry.id   cf4f867d0786a4d08215a80cca212444
#
_cell.length_a   1.000
_cell.length_b   1.000
_cell.length_c   1.000
_cell.angle_alpha   90.00
_cell.angle_beta   90.00
_cell.angle_gamma   90.00
#
_symmetry.space_group_name_H-M   'P 1'
#
loop_
_entity.id
_entity.type
_entity.pdbx_description
1 polymer ?
#
loop_
_entity_poly.entity_id
_entity_poly.type
_entity_poly.pdbx_seq_one_letter_code
_entity_poly.pdbx_strand_id
1 'polypeptide(L)'
;RMQMFIWTAATPDRDSDMDNGVIAHEYGHGISNRLVGGPSNTSCLGNAEQMGEGWSDYFGLMMTIEPGDQATDARGIGTYVQNQPVTGGGIRPAPYSTNFSTNSYTYANTNSGVSQPHGIGFVWCTMLWELTWDLIDQYGLDPDIYNGTGGNNIAMQLVIDGLKLTPCNPGFVDARDAILQADVLNNGGANQNLIWSAFARRGLGVGASQGSSASRSD
;
A
#
# COMPACT_ATOMS: atom_id res chain seq x y z
N ARG A 1 16.33 0.84 -13.18
CA ARG A 1 17.38 0.01 -12.60
C ARG A 1 17.19 -0.07 -11.10
N MET A 2 16.96 -1.24 -10.57
CA MET A 2 16.94 -1.49 -9.13
C MET A 2 18.38 -1.64 -8.62
N GLN A 3 18.69 -1.05 -7.48
CA GLN A 3 19.98 -1.17 -6.80
C GLN A 3 19.73 -1.35 -5.31
N MET A 4 20.41 -2.32 -4.73
CA MET A 4 20.34 -2.61 -3.29
C MET A 4 21.60 -2.09 -2.62
N PHE A 5 21.50 -1.69 -1.36
CA PHE A 5 22.59 -1.06 -0.62
C PHE A 5 22.77 -1.72 0.74
N ILE A 6 23.97 -1.61 1.28
CA ILE A 6 24.27 -1.98 2.66
C ILE A 6 23.72 -0.87 3.58
N TRP A 7 22.90 -1.25 4.53
CA TRP A 7 22.36 -0.38 5.56
C TRP A 7 23.27 -0.38 6.78
N THR A 8 23.65 0.82 7.22
CA THR A 8 24.58 1.05 8.34
C THR A 8 23.87 1.55 9.60
N ALA A 9 22.52 1.58 9.61
CA ALA A 9 21.74 2.03 10.75
C ALA A 9 21.67 1.00 11.89
N ALA A 10 21.96 -0.27 11.59
CA ALA A 10 21.99 -1.37 12.55
C ALA A 10 23.42 -1.89 12.75
N THR A 11 23.65 -2.59 13.85
CA THR A 11 24.91 -3.28 14.11
C THR A 11 24.66 -4.78 14.28
N PRO A 12 25.27 -5.67 13.47
CA PRO A 12 26.12 -5.37 12.31
C PRO A 12 25.36 -4.72 11.15
N ASP A 13 26.09 -4.12 10.21
CA ASP A 13 25.54 -3.64 8.95
C ASP A 13 24.74 -4.75 8.25
N ARG A 14 23.68 -4.36 7.54
CA ARG A 14 22.76 -5.29 6.87
C ARG A 14 22.70 -5.01 5.39
N ASP A 15 22.81 -6.05 4.59
CA ASP A 15 22.61 -5.94 3.15
C ASP A 15 21.09 -6.00 2.85
N SER A 16 20.60 -4.98 2.14
CA SER A 16 19.17 -4.87 1.85
C SER A 16 18.66 -5.89 0.82
N ASP A 17 19.55 -6.55 0.08
CA ASP A 17 19.18 -7.64 -0.82
C ASP A 17 18.83 -8.95 -0.08
N MET A 18 19.00 -8.97 1.24
CA MET A 18 18.49 -10.05 2.13
C MET A 18 17.18 -9.70 2.84
N ASP A 19 16.61 -8.52 2.58
CA ASP A 19 15.30 -8.12 3.10
C ASP A 19 14.23 -8.26 2.00
N ASN A 20 13.44 -9.34 2.06
CA ASN A 20 12.42 -9.63 1.06
C ASN A 20 11.40 -8.50 0.93
N GLY A 21 11.07 -7.81 2.03
CA GLY A 21 10.17 -6.65 2.02
C GLY A 21 10.76 -5.51 1.21
N VAL A 22 12.06 -5.22 1.39
CA VAL A 22 12.76 -4.16 0.63
C VAL A 22 12.89 -4.54 -0.84
N ILE A 23 13.24 -5.81 -1.17
CA ILE A 23 13.33 -6.27 -2.56
C ILE A 23 11.97 -6.10 -3.27
N ALA A 24 10.89 -6.57 -2.66
CA ALA A 24 9.55 -6.45 -3.23
C ALA A 24 9.10 -4.99 -3.35
N HIS A 25 9.43 -4.14 -2.37
CA HIS A 25 9.18 -2.71 -2.39
C HIS A 25 9.86 -2.03 -3.58
N GLU A 26 11.15 -2.22 -3.75
CA GLU A 26 11.90 -1.59 -4.85
C GLU A 26 11.42 -2.06 -6.23
N TYR A 27 11.03 -3.33 -6.34
CA TYR A 27 10.41 -3.84 -7.56
C TYR A 27 9.02 -3.23 -7.78
N GLY A 28 8.27 -2.98 -6.71
CA GLY A 28 6.96 -2.31 -6.71
C GLY A 28 6.98 -0.93 -7.34
N HIS A 29 8.06 -0.15 -7.17
CA HIS A 29 8.24 1.12 -7.90
C HIS A 29 8.25 0.91 -9.41
N GLY A 30 8.88 -0.17 -9.89
CA GLY A 30 8.87 -0.54 -11.30
C GLY A 30 7.47 -0.83 -11.83
N ILE A 31 6.63 -1.47 -11.03
CA ILE A 31 5.23 -1.78 -11.37
C ILE A 31 4.40 -0.49 -11.41
N SER A 32 4.35 0.26 -10.31
CA SER A 32 3.52 1.45 -10.17
C SER A 32 3.87 2.52 -11.21
N ASN A 33 5.16 2.78 -11.46
CA ASN A 33 5.63 3.73 -12.46
C ASN A 33 5.30 3.33 -13.91
N ARG A 34 5.00 2.05 -14.18
CA ARG A 34 4.60 1.59 -15.51
C ARG A 34 3.10 1.49 -15.71
N LEU A 35 2.34 1.35 -14.64
CA LEU A 35 0.89 1.20 -14.71
C LEU A 35 0.18 2.53 -14.60
N VAL A 36 0.58 3.42 -13.67
CA VAL A 36 -0.06 4.73 -13.49
C VAL A 36 0.25 5.66 -14.66
N GLY A 37 -0.80 6.17 -15.29
CA GLY A 37 -0.68 7.06 -16.46
C GLY A 37 -0.20 6.35 -17.73
N GLY A 38 -0.05 5.02 -17.69
CA GLY A 38 0.33 4.18 -18.82
C GLY A 38 1.84 3.94 -18.97
N PRO A 39 2.24 2.89 -19.68
CA PRO A 39 3.61 2.35 -19.68
C PRO A 39 4.67 3.27 -20.29
N SER A 40 4.26 4.26 -21.06
CA SER A 40 5.17 5.22 -21.69
C SER A 40 5.40 6.49 -20.88
N ASN A 41 4.69 6.66 -19.74
CA ASN A 41 4.80 7.83 -18.90
C ASN A 41 5.18 7.42 -17.47
N THR A 42 6.47 7.42 -17.17
CA THR A 42 7.02 6.90 -15.90
C THR A 42 7.20 7.94 -14.81
N SER A 43 6.73 9.18 -15.02
CA SER A 43 6.88 10.31 -14.08
C SER A 43 5.57 10.76 -13.44
N CYS A 44 4.55 9.89 -13.46
CA CYS A 44 3.20 10.22 -12.98
C CYS A 44 3.03 10.24 -11.45
N LEU A 45 4.01 9.82 -10.68
CA LEU A 45 3.93 9.68 -9.22
C LEU A 45 4.84 10.67 -8.48
N GLY A 46 5.09 11.85 -9.04
CA GLY A 46 5.93 12.89 -8.45
C GLY A 46 5.17 14.09 -7.86
N ASN A 47 3.85 14.03 -7.78
CA ASN A 47 3.00 15.07 -7.21
C ASN A 47 3.05 15.14 -5.67
N ALA A 48 2.32 16.07 -5.04
CA ALA A 48 2.37 16.23 -3.58
C ALA A 48 1.75 15.07 -2.82
N GLU A 49 0.69 14.47 -3.34
CA GLU A 49 0.05 13.25 -2.81
C GLU A 49 0.63 11.96 -3.39
N GLN A 50 1.93 11.94 -3.66
CA GLN A 50 2.61 10.79 -4.28
C GLN A 50 2.51 9.51 -3.46
N MET A 51 1.77 8.53 -3.98
CA MET A 51 1.49 7.26 -3.31
C MET A 51 2.45 6.13 -3.69
N GLY A 52 3.47 6.40 -4.51
CA GLY A 52 4.39 5.41 -5.07
C GLY A 52 5.03 4.50 -4.01
N GLU A 53 5.48 5.09 -2.90
CA GLU A 53 6.03 4.37 -1.75
C GLU A 53 5.00 3.41 -1.14
N GLY A 54 3.73 3.81 -1.11
CA GLY A 54 2.66 3.01 -0.52
C GLY A 54 2.30 1.78 -1.35
N TRP A 55 2.26 1.92 -2.67
CA TRP A 55 2.08 0.75 -3.54
C TRP A 55 3.26 -0.20 -3.44
N SER A 56 4.48 0.31 -3.30
CA SER A 56 5.68 -0.50 -3.11
C SER A 56 5.66 -1.26 -1.79
N ASP A 57 5.31 -0.60 -0.68
CA ASP A 57 5.12 -1.26 0.62
C ASP A 57 4.03 -2.33 0.55
N TYR A 58 2.93 -2.03 -0.15
CA TYR A 58 1.84 -2.98 -0.35
C TYR A 58 2.31 -4.29 -0.99
N PHE A 59 3.11 -4.22 -2.05
CA PHE A 59 3.69 -5.42 -2.66
C PHE A 59 4.60 -6.17 -1.68
N GLY A 60 5.40 -5.46 -0.88
CA GLY A 60 6.21 -6.06 0.17
C GLY A 60 5.39 -6.85 1.19
N LEU A 61 4.27 -6.28 1.66
CA LEU A 61 3.36 -6.94 2.59
C LEU A 61 2.67 -8.15 1.96
N MET A 62 2.15 -8.00 0.73
CA MET A 62 1.41 -9.06 0.05
C MET A 62 2.29 -10.26 -0.30
N MET A 63 3.56 -10.04 -0.65
CA MET A 63 4.49 -11.13 -0.96
C MET A 63 5.01 -11.86 0.28
N THR A 64 4.72 -11.36 1.48
CA THR A 64 5.17 -11.92 2.76
C THR A 64 4.02 -12.26 3.73
N ILE A 65 2.77 -12.18 3.27
CA ILE A 65 1.61 -12.64 4.03
C ILE A 65 1.58 -14.18 4.07
N GLU A 66 1.30 -14.74 5.24
CA GLU A 66 1.33 -16.19 5.47
C GLU A 66 0.02 -16.69 6.09
N PRO A 67 -0.32 -17.97 5.88
CA PRO A 67 -1.43 -18.60 6.59
C PRO A 67 -1.23 -18.51 8.10
N GLY A 68 -2.18 -17.94 8.79
CA GLY A 68 -2.13 -17.72 10.25
C GLY A 68 -1.90 -16.27 10.65
N ASP A 69 -1.43 -15.42 9.74
CA ASP A 69 -1.37 -13.97 9.98
C ASP A 69 -2.76 -13.42 10.30
N GLN A 70 -2.80 -12.36 11.12
CA GLN A 70 -4.02 -11.70 11.53
C GLN A 70 -4.02 -10.22 11.09
N ALA A 71 -5.19 -9.68 10.81
CA ALA A 71 -5.37 -8.27 10.45
C ALA A 71 -4.71 -7.29 11.44
N THR A 72 -4.71 -7.67 12.72
CA THR A 72 -4.20 -6.86 13.82
C THR A 72 -2.71 -7.03 14.11
N ASP A 73 -2.04 -7.94 13.41
CA ASP A 73 -0.59 -8.14 13.56
C ASP A 73 0.18 -6.90 13.14
N ALA A 74 1.24 -6.61 13.88
CA ALA A 74 2.16 -5.53 13.52
C ALA A 74 3.13 -6.00 12.43
N ARG A 75 3.10 -5.35 11.27
CA ARG A 75 3.95 -5.68 10.11
C ARG A 75 4.81 -4.47 9.74
N GLY A 76 6.09 -4.52 10.06
CA GLY A 76 7.04 -3.46 9.67
C GLY A 76 7.66 -3.71 8.31
N ILE A 77 8.01 -2.65 7.58
CA ILE A 77 8.81 -2.71 6.36
C ILE A 77 10.27 -2.43 6.70
N GLY A 78 11.20 -3.19 6.11
CA GLY A 78 12.63 -3.02 6.33
C GLY A 78 13.08 -3.40 7.75
N THR A 79 12.39 -4.34 8.40
CA THR A 79 12.72 -4.76 9.76
C THR A 79 14.04 -5.51 9.83
N TYR A 80 14.37 -6.31 8.82
CA TYR A 80 15.67 -6.98 8.76
C TYR A 80 16.82 -5.98 8.66
N VAL A 81 16.74 -4.97 7.78
CA VAL A 81 17.79 -3.96 7.64
C VAL A 81 17.94 -3.07 8.88
N GLN A 82 16.91 -2.99 9.73
CA GLN A 82 16.94 -2.31 11.02
C GLN A 82 17.33 -3.23 12.19
N ASN A 83 17.66 -4.50 11.93
CA ASN A 83 17.92 -5.52 12.95
C ASN A 83 16.78 -5.66 13.98
N GLN A 84 15.56 -5.65 13.49
CA GLN A 84 14.33 -5.74 14.28
C GLN A 84 13.60 -7.06 13.96
N PRO A 85 12.75 -7.55 14.86
CA PRO A 85 11.80 -8.63 14.54
C PRO A 85 10.78 -8.12 13.50
N VAL A 86 10.11 -9.02 12.80
CA VAL A 86 9.09 -8.71 11.78
C VAL A 86 7.95 -7.82 12.31
N THR A 87 7.68 -7.88 13.60
CA THR A 87 6.71 -7.05 14.32
C THR A 87 7.26 -5.69 14.77
N GLY A 88 8.54 -5.39 14.45
CA GLY A 88 9.19 -4.12 14.77
C GLY A 88 8.62 -2.96 13.95
N GLY A 89 9.00 -1.73 14.31
CA GLY A 89 8.54 -0.51 13.64
C GLY A 89 9.00 -0.40 12.17
N GLY A 90 10.13 -1.02 11.84
CA GLY A 90 10.73 -0.88 10.52
C GLY A 90 11.18 0.56 10.23
N ILE A 91 11.05 0.97 8.98
CA ILE A 91 11.46 2.29 8.46
C ILE A 91 10.28 3.25 8.24
N ARG A 92 9.08 2.87 8.63
CA ARG A 92 7.86 3.69 8.48
C ARG A 92 7.44 4.31 9.82
N PRO A 93 6.52 5.29 9.83
CA PRO A 93 6.05 5.94 11.07
C PRO A 93 5.44 4.99 12.10
N ALA A 94 4.86 3.87 11.64
CA ALA A 94 4.33 2.77 12.46
C ALA A 94 4.36 1.47 11.65
N PRO A 95 4.24 0.29 12.30
CA PRO A 95 3.95 -0.95 11.58
C PRO A 95 2.57 -0.88 10.91
N TYR A 96 2.40 -1.58 9.80
CA TYR A 96 1.09 -1.79 9.21
C TYR A 96 0.26 -2.72 10.10
N SER A 97 -0.98 -2.34 10.36
CA SER A 97 -1.94 -3.08 11.16
C SER A 97 -3.33 -2.46 11.00
N THR A 98 -4.39 -3.25 11.08
CA THR A 98 -5.76 -2.74 11.17
C THR A 98 -6.12 -2.28 12.59
N ASN A 99 -5.28 -2.61 13.59
CA ASN A 99 -5.44 -2.14 14.96
C ASN A 99 -5.02 -0.67 15.09
N PHE A 100 -5.96 0.21 15.38
CA PHE A 100 -5.70 1.65 15.57
C PHE A 100 -4.76 1.98 16.73
N SER A 101 -4.59 1.08 17.70
CA SER A 101 -3.58 1.25 18.75
C SER A 101 -2.16 1.02 18.24
N THR A 102 -1.99 0.25 17.17
CA THR A 102 -0.71 -0.01 16.51
C THR A 102 -0.44 1.00 15.39
N ASN A 103 -1.47 1.30 14.59
CA ASN A 103 -1.39 2.24 13.47
C ASN A 103 -2.63 3.13 13.46
N SER A 104 -2.52 4.33 13.99
CA SER A 104 -3.62 5.31 14.09
C SER A 104 -3.72 6.27 12.90
N TYR A 105 -2.89 6.09 11.88
CA TYR A 105 -2.81 7.03 10.76
C TYR A 105 -4.04 6.94 9.84
N THR A 106 -4.49 8.11 9.41
CA THR A 106 -5.64 8.32 8.54
C THR A 106 -5.30 9.31 7.43
N TYR A 107 -6.22 9.54 6.49
CA TYR A 107 -6.03 10.51 5.41
C TYR A 107 -5.67 11.92 5.94
N ALA A 108 -6.26 12.35 7.03
CA ALA A 108 -5.96 13.66 7.63
C ALA A 108 -4.46 13.85 7.99
N ASN A 109 -3.71 12.78 8.20
CA ASN A 109 -2.27 12.88 8.49
C ASN A 109 -1.43 13.27 7.27
N THR A 110 -1.96 13.18 6.06
CA THR A 110 -1.24 13.57 4.84
C THR A 110 -0.97 15.07 4.77
N ASN A 111 -1.78 15.90 5.43
CA ASN A 111 -1.64 17.35 5.41
C ASN A 111 -0.26 17.81 5.89
N SER A 112 0.16 17.44 7.09
CA SER A 112 1.46 17.82 7.66
C SER A 112 2.03 16.80 8.65
N GLY A 113 1.27 15.75 8.96
CA GLY A 113 1.63 14.76 9.99
C GLY A 113 2.67 13.74 9.56
N VAL A 114 3.01 13.69 8.27
CA VAL A 114 3.95 12.71 7.71
C VAL A 114 4.89 13.32 6.68
N SER A 115 6.05 12.69 6.50
CA SER A 115 7.02 13.09 5.48
C SER A 115 6.56 12.75 4.06
N GLN A 116 7.13 13.42 3.07
CA GLN A 116 6.96 13.13 1.66
C GLN A 116 8.30 12.59 1.11
N PRO A 117 8.31 11.53 0.29
CA PRO A 117 7.17 10.74 -0.20
C PRO A 117 6.75 9.60 0.74
N HIS A 118 7.67 9.12 1.60
CA HIS A 118 7.53 7.87 2.34
C HIS A 118 6.32 7.86 3.29
N GLY A 119 6.10 8.93 4.04
CA GLY A 119 4.96 9.02 4.96
C GLY A 119 3.62 9.14 4.24
N ILE A 120 3.56 9.83 3.08
CA ILE A 120 2.36 9.86 2.24
C ILE A 120 2.03 8.45 1.75
N GLY A 121 3.02 7.77 1.19
CA GLY A 121 2.84 6.37 0.76
C GLY A 121 2.44 5.45 1.89
N PHE A 122 3.02 5.63 3.09
CA PHE A 122 2.65 4.85 4.26
C PHE A 122 1.15 4.99 4.60
N VAL A 123 0.59 6.20 4.56
CA VAL A 123 -0.85 6.40 4.79
C VAL A 123 -1.67 5.69 3.71
N TRP A 124 -1.25 5.77 2.44
CA TRP A 124 -1.92 5.08 1.35
C TRP A 124 -1.91 3.55 1.53
N CYS A 125 -0.75 2.97 1.81
CA CYS A 125 -0.64 1.52 2.02
C CYS A 125 -1.44 1.06 3.26
N THR A 126 -1.56 1.90 4.29
CA THR A 126 -2.42 1.60 5.45
C THR A 126 -3.88 1.37 5.03
N MET A 127 -4.38 2.15 4.06
CA MET A 127 -5.75 1.96 3.52
C MET A 127 -5.86 0.70 2.67
N LEU A 128 -4.84 0.42 1.85
CA LEU A 128 -4.81 -0.82 1.06
C LEU A 128 -4.74 -2.07 1.97
N TRP A 129 -4.07 -1.96 3.11
CA TRP A 129 -3.97 -3.03 4.09
C TRP A 129 -5.32 -3.30 4.78
N GLU A 130 -6.10 -2.25 5.11
CA GLU A 130 -7.49 -2.40 5.56
C GLU A 130 -8.34 -3.16 4.53
N LEU A 131 -8.30 -2.71 3.27
CA LEU A 131 -9.04 -3.36 2.18
C LEU A 131 -8.65 -4.82 2.02
N THR A 132 -7.36 -5.13 2.09
CA THR A 132 -6.85 -6.50 1.95
C THR A 132 -7.44 -7.41 3.02
N TRP A 133 -7.43 -6.98 4.27
CA TRP A 133 -7.96 -7.78 5.37
C TRP A 133 -9.48 -7.88 5.36
N ASP A 134 -10.21 -6.82 4.98
CA ASP A 134 -11.66 -6.91 4.79
C ASP A 134 -12.02 -7.96 3.71
N LEU A 135 -11.22 -8.06 2.64
CA LEU A 135 -11.41 -9.07 1.60
C LEU A 135 -11.00 -10.48 2.08
N ILE A 136 -9.90 -10.59 2.83
CA ILE A 136 -9.49 -11.87 3.44
C ILE A 136 -10.56 -12.37 4.43
N ASP A 137 -11.11 -11.49 5.24
CA ASP A 137 -12.18 -11.84 6.18
C ASP A 137 -13.44 -12.34 5.46
N GLN A 138 -13.74 -11.79 4.27
CA GLN A 138 -14.88 -12.18 3.47
C GLN A 138 -14.66 -13.48 2.67
N TYR A 139 -13.47 -13.67 2.09
CA TYR A 139 -13.21 -14.72 1.09
C TYR A 139 -12.15 -15.74 1.53
N GLY A 140 -11.52 -15.53 2.68
CA GLY A 140 -10.40 -16.33 3.17
C GLY A 140 -9.07 -15.95 2.54
N LEU A 141 -7.97 -16.45 3.13
CA LEU A 141 -6.62 -16.33 2.60
C LEU A 141 -6.30 -17.57 1.77
N ASP A 142 -5.82 -17.36 0.55
CA ASP A 142 -5.33 -18.44 -0.32
C ASP A 142 -3.80 -18.33 -0.45
N PRO A 143 -3.03 -19.36 -0.06
CA PRO A 143 -1.57 -19.30 -0.16
C PRO A 143 -1.05 -19.37 -1.61
N ASP A 144 -1.86 -19.80 -2.58
CA ASP A 144 -1.48 -19.73 -4.00
C ASP A 144 -1.74 -18.33 -4.54
N ILE A 145 -0.69 -17.50 -4.53
CA ILE A 145 -0.78 -16.12 -4.97
C ILE A 145 -1.06 -15.96 -6.47
N TYR A 146 -0.80 -17.00 -7.28
CA TYR A 146 -0.95 -16.96 -8.74
C TYR A 146 -2.31 -17.47 -9.24
N ASN A 147 -2.77 -18.60 -8.70
CA ASN A 147 -3.97 -19.26 -9.19
C ASN A 147 -5.08 -19.27 -8.14
N GLY A 148 -4.80 -18.76 -6.94
CA GLY A 148 -5.75 -18.69 -5.84
C GLY A 148 -6.90 -17.73 -6.11
N THR A 149 -7.95 -17.89 -5.31
CA THR A 149 -9.17 -17.08 -5.40
C THR A 149 -9.57 -16.45 -4.06
N GLY A 150 -8.65 -16.43 -3.11
CA GLY A 150 -8.86 -15.85 -1.80
C GLY A 150 -8.96 -14.33 -1.83
N GLY A 151 -9.31 -13.74 -0.69
CA GLY A 151 -9.41 -12.29 -0.54
C GLY A 151 -8.10 -11.56 -0.83
N ASN A 152 -6.96 -12.17 -0.50
CA ASN A 152 -5.64 -11.64 -0.85
C ASN A 152 -5.40 -11.60 -2.37
N ASN A 153 -5.85 -12.62 -3.12
CA ASN A 153 -5.76 -12.63 -4.58
C ASN A 153 -6.66 -11.54 -5.20
N ILE A 154 -7.89 -11.41 -4.69
CA ILE A 154 -8.83 -10.36 -5.11
C ILE A 154 -8.23 -8.98 -4.82
N ALA A 155 -7.70 -8.75 -3.61
CA ALA A 155 -7.07 -7.49 -3.21
C ALA A 155 -5.90 -7.12 -4.14
N MET A 156 -4.99 -8.08 -4.41
CA MET A 156 -3.87 -7.87 -5.31
C MET A 156 -4.33 -7.50 -6.72
N GLN A 157 -5.34 -8.21 -7.25
CA GLN A 157 -5.90 -7.95 -8.58
C GLN A 157 -6.53 -6.55 -8.65
N LEU A 158 -7.31 -6.16 -7.63
CA LEU A 158 -7.94 -4.84 -7.56
C LEU A 158 -6.90 -3.71 -7.49
N VAL A 159 -5.82 -3.90 -6.75
CA VAL A 159 -4.74 -2.90 -6.66
C VAL A 159 -4.00 -2.78 -7.99
N ILE A 160 -3.65 -3.89 -8.66
CA ILE A 160 -2.96 -3.87 -9.96
C ILE A 160 -3.85 -3.25 -11.04
N ASP A 161 -5.13 -3.58 -11.10
CA ASP A 161 -6.03 -3.00 -12.10
C ASP A 161 -6.41 -1.56 -11.74
N GLY A 162 -6.51 -1.24 -10.46
CA GLY A 162 -6.62 0.14 -9.99
C GLY A 162 -5.44 1.00 -10.45
N LEU A 163 -4.19 0.49 -10.33
CA LEU A 163 -3.00 1.19 -10.85
C LEU A 163 -3.11 1.50 -12.35
N LYS A 164 -3.63 0.57 -13.16
CA LYS A 164 -3.83 0.78 -14.62
C LYS A 164 -4.88 1.85 -14.92
N LEU A 165 -5.87 2.01 -14.05
CA LEU A 165 -6.95 2.98 -14.19
C LEU A 165 -6.63 4.32 -13.54
N THR A 166 -5.61 4.38 -12.71
CA THR A 166 -5.20 5.61 -12.00
C THR A 166 -4.61 6.62 -12.99
N PRO A 167 -5.10 7.87 -12.99
CA PRO A 167 -4.58 8.92 -13.87
C PRO A 167 -3.15 9.34 -13.49
N CYS A 168 -2.48 10.09 -14.37
CA CYS A 168 -1.18 10.68 -14.06
C CYS A 168 -1.33 11.80 -13.02
N ASN A 169 -0.40 11.88 -12.07
CA ASN A 169 -0.41 12.78 -10.91
C ASN A 169 -1.69 12.63 -10.05
N PRO A 170 -1.99 11.43 -9.58
CA PRO A 170 -3.23 11.16 -8.87
C PRO A 170 -3.20 11.70 -7.44
N GLY A 171 -4.35 12.11 -6.93
CA GLY A 171 -4.59 12.20 -5.50
C GLY A 171 -5.18 10.90 -4.94
N PHE A 172 -5.36 10.86 -3.63
CA PHE A 172 -5.89 9.67 -2.94
C PHE A 172 -7.30 9.29 -3.39
N VAL A 173 -8.15 10.30 -3.68
CA VAL A 173 -9.51 10.05 -4.18
C VAL A 173 -9.47 9.40 -5.57
N ASP A 174 -8.60 9.89 -6.47
CA ASP A 174 -8.43 9.32 -7.81
C ASP A 174 -8.04 7.84 -7.73
N ALA A 175 -7.09 7.51 -6.88
CA ALA A 175 -6.60 6.13 -6.75
C ALA A 175 -7.62 5.21 -6.07
N ARG A 176 -8.37 5.69 -5.06
CA ARG A 176 -9.51 4.96 -4.48
C ARG A 176 -10.57 4.67 -5.54
N ASP A 177 -10.95 5.68 -6.30
CA ASP A 177 -11.99 5.55 -7.34
C ASP A 177 -11.57 4.62 -8.46
N ALA A 178 -10.26 4.58 -8.78
CA ALA A 178 -9.70 3.61 -9.71
C ALA A 178 -9.84 2.16 -9.20
N ILE A 179 -9.66 1.91 -7.90
CA ILE A 179 -9.87 0.59 -7.29
C ILE A 179 -11.36 0.21 -7.33
N LEU A 180 -12.26 1.15 -7.02
CA LEU A 180 -13.70 0.95 -7.15
C LEU A 180 -14.10 0.61 -8.60
N GLN A 181 -13.53 1.31 -9.57
CA GLN A 181 -13.76 1.03 -10.98
C GLN A 181 -13.19 -0.34 -11.40
N ALA A 182 -12.03 -0.74 -10.88
CA ALA A 182 -11.47 -2.07 -11.10
C ALA A 182 -12.42 -3.18 -10.61
N ASP A 183 -13.05 -3.00 -9.46
CA ASP A 183 -14.03 -3.95 -8.95
C ASP A 183 -15.28 -4.04 -9.84
N VAL A 184 -15.76 -2.92 -10.37
CA VAL A 184 -16.87 -2.94 -11.34
C VAL A 184 -16.51 -3.76 -12.57
N LEU A 185 -15.30 -3.58 -13.09
CA LEU A 185 -14.84 -4.25 -14.32
C LEU A 185 -14.59 -5.74 -14.11
N ASN A 186 -13.99 -6.12 -13.00
CA ASN A 186 -13.56 -7.49 -12.75
C ASN A 186 -14.63 -8.33 -12.05
N ASN A 187 -15.41 -7.73 -11.15
CA ASN A 187 -16.30 -8.43 -10.23
C ASN A 187 -17.76 -7.93 -10.32
N GLY A 188 -18.09 -7.09 -11.30
CA GLY A 188 -19.44 -6.50 -11.42
C GLY A 188 -19.83 -5.61 -10.24
N GLY A 189 -18.88 -5.11 -9.48
CA GLY A 189 -19.11 -4.25 -8.32
C GLY A 189 -19.43 -5.02 -7.03
N ALA A 190 -19.14 -6.31 -6.96
CA ALA A 190 -19.49 -7.17 -5.83
C ALA A 190 -18.84 -6.73 -4.51
N ASN A 191 -17.70 -6.05 -4.54
CA ASN A 191 -16.93 -5.65 -3.37
C ASN A 191 -17.07 -4.14 -3.04
N GLN A 192 -17.94 -3.40 -3.72
CA GLN A 192 -18.06 -1.94 -3.53
C GLN A 192 -18.22 -1.54 -2.06
N ASN A 193 -19.08 -2.23 -1.33
CA ASN A 193 -19.33 -1.91 0.08
C ASN A 193 -18.08 -2.16 0.96
N LEU A 194 -17.34 -3.24 0.70
CA LEU A 194 -16.07 -3.52 1.41
C LEU A 194 -15.02 -2.44 1.11
N ILE A 195 -14.85 -2.10 -0.17
CA ILE A 195 -13.89 -1.07 -0.59
C ILE A 195 -14.23 0.28 0.08
N TRP A 196 -15.49 0.72 0.00
CA TRP A 196 -15.94 1.95 0.66
C TRP A 196 -15.72 1.93 2.17
N SER A 197 -16.00 0.81 2.84
CA SER A 197 -15.84 0.66 4.28
C SER A 197 -14.38 0.75 4.69
N ALA A 198 -13.49 0.05 4.00
CA ALA A 198 -12.05 0.06 4.26
C ALA A 198 -11.46 1.47 4.16
N PHE A 199 -11.73 2.17 3.05
CA PHE A 199 -11.23 3.53 2.87
C PHE A 199 -11.86 4.53 3.84
N ALA A 200 -13.15 4.42 4.14
CA ALA A 200 -13.84 5.28 5.09
C ALA A 200 -13.29 5.14 6.51
N ARG A 201 -12.90 3.93 6.92
CA ARG A 201 -12.28 3.66 8.23
C ARG A 201 -11.01 4.48 8.44
N ARG A 202 -10.27 4.76 7.38
CA ARG A 202 -9.07 5.60 7.41
C ARG A 202 -9.31 7.03 6.93
N GLY A 203 -10.57 7.47 6.86
CA GLY A 203 -10.92 8.86 6.54
C GLY A 203 -11.04 9.18 5.07
N LEU A 204 -10.93 8.20 4.16
CA LEU A 204 -11.06 8.39 2.71
C LEU A 204 -12.44 7.87 2.20
N GLY A 205 -13.51 8.18 2.94
CA GLY A 205 -14.88 7.81 2.56
C GLY A 205 -15.47 8.68 1.45
N VAL A 206 -16.78 8.54 1.22
CA VAL A 206 -17.51 9.23 0.14
C VAL A 206 -17.45 10.76 0.23
N GLY A 207 -17.32 11.32 1.44
CA GLY A 207 -17.22 12.76 1.65
C GLY A 207 -15.78 13.29 1.61
N ALA A 208 -14.78 12.45 1.37
CA ALA A 208 -13.39 12.89 1.29
C ALA A 208 -13.15 13.70 0.02
N SER A 209 -12.37 14.75 0.15
CA SER A 209 -11.90 15.58 -0.97
C SER A 209 -10.37 15.61 -0.93
N GLN A 210 -9.75 15.41 -2.08
CA GLN A 210 -8.30 15.58 -2.22
C GLN A 210 -7.92 17.01 -2.61
N GLY A 211 -8.91 17.89 -2.85
CA GLY A 211 -8.66 19.23 -3.37
C GLY A 211 -7.82 19.18 -4.66
N SER A 212 -6.56 19.50 -4.54
CA SER A 212 -5.58 19.38 -5.62
C SER A 212 -4.50 18.35 -5.29
N SER A 213 -4.26 17.40 -6.16
CA SER A 213 -3.17 16.42 -6.00
C SER A 213 -1.75 17.04 -5.97
N ALA A 214 -1.64 18.32 -6.30
CA ALA A 214 -0.41 19.11 -6.20
C ALA A 214 -0.23 19.77 -4.82
N SER A 215 -1.21 19.64 -3.91
CA SER A 215 -1.18 20.17 -2.55
C SER A 215 -1.51 19.08 -1.53
N ARG A 216 -1.03 19.26 -0.31
CA ARG A 216 -1.29 18.38 0.85
C ARG A 216 -2.16 19.06 1.90
N SER A 217 -2.62 20.26 1.64
CA SER A 217 -3.25 21.13 2.66
C SER A 217 -4.63 21.64 2.29
N ASP A 218 -5.24 21.12 1.25
CA ASP A 218 -6.55 21.50 0.74
C ASP A 218 -7.61 20.39 0.84
#